data_56b349b0d70a2520f0d710153a1d4f2e
#
_entry.id   56b349b0d70a2520f0d710153a1d4f2e
#
_cell.length_a   1.000
_cell.length_b   1.000
_cell.length_c   1.000
_cell.angle_alpha   90.00
_cell.angle_beta   90.00
_cell.angle_gamma   90.00
#
_symmetry.space_group_name_H-M   'P 1'
#
loop_
_entity.id
_entity.type
_entity.pdbx_description
1 polymer ?
#
loop_
_entity_poly.entity_id
_entity_poly.type
_entity_poly.pdbx_seq_one_letter_code
_entity_poly.pdbx_strand_id
1 'polypeptide(L)'
;MTTFTAGYMVGSLAKGSLNRKLARALTRLAPDILQLREIPINELPLYSYDYDADYPPEGRALKEAIASVDAVLFVTPEYNRSIPGALKNAIDWASRPWGKNSFARKPSAIIGTSPGKIGTAVAQQHLRSILAFCNSPLMNAIEAYIEFTPGLITDDGEVTVDTTQEFLANYMKEFHAFIERVYMALPRGAEY
;
A
#
# COMPACT_ATOMS: atom_id res chain seq x y z
N MET A 1 16.99 15.45 -6.66
CA MET A 1 15.89 14.44 -6.59
C MET A 1 14.85 14.97 -5.63
N THR A 2 13.58 14.81 -5.97
CA THR A 2 12.47 15.29 -5.14
C THR A 2 12.22 14.33 -3.98
N THR A 3 12.03 14.86 -2.76
CA THR A 3 11.63 14.05 -1.61
C THR A 3 10.12 13.84 -1.63
N PHE A 4 9.68 12.58 -1.43
CA PHE A 4 8.28 12.21 -1.35
C PHE A 4 7.97 11.51 -0.02
N THR A 5 6.71 11.58 0.40
CA THR A 5 6.16 10.79 1.50
C THR A 5 5.17 9.78 0.93
N ALA A 6 5.40 8.49 1.15
CA ALA A 6 4.44 7.45 0.82
C ALA A 6 3.75 6.93 2.08
N GLY A 7 2.41 6.90 2.06
CA GLY A 7 1.65 6.20 3.07
C GLY A 7 1.64 4.70 2.80
N TYR A 8 1.82 3.85 3.81
CA TYR A 8 1.67 2.42 3.62
C TYR A 8 0.51 1.84 4.44
N MET A 9 -0.24 0.93 3.81
CA MET A 9 -1.34 0.19 4.44
C MET A 9 -0.96 -1.27 4.57
N VAL A 10 -1.00 -1.83 5.78
CA VAL A 10 -0.78 -3.26 6.01
C VAL A 10 -2.12 -3.98 6.02
N GLY A 11 -2.38 -4.83 5.03
CA GLY A 11 -3.65 -5.53 4.87
C GLY A 11 -3.96 -6.57 5.95
N SER A 12 -3.00 -6.92 6.79
CA SER A 12 -3.16 -7.86 7.90
C SER A 12 -3.29 -7.17 9.25
N LEU A 13 -4.35 -7.47 9.98
CA LEU A 13 -4.56 -6.99 11.36
C LEU A 13 -3.96 -7.92 12.43
N ALA A 14 -3.36 -9.04 12.05
CA ALA A 14 -2.77 -10.00 12.99
C ALA A 14 -1.57 -9.40 13.73
N LYS A 15 -1.45 -9.67 15.04
CA LYS A 15 -0.31 -9.21 15.86
C LYS A 15 1.05 -9.71 15.33
N GLY A 16 1.12 -10.97 14.89
CA GLY A 16 2.30 -11.59 14.29
C GLY A 16 2.36 -11.50 12.77
N SER A 17 1.83 -10.43 12.16
CA SER A 17 1.73 -10.29 10.71
C SER A 17 3.09 -10.28 10.00
N LEU A 18 3.30 -11.22 9.08
CA LEU A 18 4.46 -11.25 8.18
C LEU A 18 4.53 -10.00 7.31
N ASN A 19 3.39 -9.50 6.88
CA ASN A 19 3.33 -8.27 6.08
C ASN A 19 3.65 -7.01 6.89
N ARG A 20 3.47 -7.03 8.22
CA ARG A 20 3.95 -5.96 9.09
C ARG A 20 5.48 -5.98 9.23
N LYS A 21 6.09 -7.18 9.30
CA LYS A 21 7.55 -7.32 9.23
C LYS A 21 8.09 -6.81 7.89
N LEU A 22 7.44 -7.20 6.79
CA LEU A 22 7.79 -6.70 5.46
C LEU A 22 7.68 -5.17 5.37
N ALA A 23 6.60 -4.55 5.88
CA ALA A 23 6.45 -3.10 5.89
C ALA A 23 7.58 -2.40 6.66
N ARG A 24 8.01 -2.96 7.81
CA ARG A 24 9.18 -2.45 8.55
C ARG A 24 10.46 -2.57 7.74
N ALA A 25 10.68 -3.70 7.06
CA ALA A 25 11.83 -3.89 6.19
C ALA A 25 11.85 -2.84 5.05
N LEU A 26 10.72 -2.61 4.40
CA LEU A 26 10.60 -1.61 3.34
C LEU A 26 10.88 -0.19 3.86
N THR A 27 10.44 0.13 5.07
CA THR A 27 10.74 1.42 5.72
C THR A 27 12.24 1.60 5.96
N ARG A 28 12.95 0.54 6.37
CA ARG A 28 14.41 0.58 6.58
C ARG A 28 15.20 0.65 5.27
N LEU A 29 14.68 0.05 4.20
CA LEU A 29 15.35 -0.05 2.90
C LEU A 29 14.97 1.06 1.92
N ALA A 30 13.99 1.89 2.28
CA ALA A 30 13.63 3.04 1.47
C ALA A 30 14.79 4.02 1.33
N PRO A 31 15.02 4.61 0.15
CA PRO A 31 16.03 5.67 0.02
C PRO A 31 15.64 6.90 0.86
N ASP A 32 16.61 7.67 1.33
CA ASP A 32 16.40 8.85 2.21
C ASP A 32 15.40 9.88 1.66
N ILE A 33 15.25 9.89 0.34
CA ILE A 33 14.32 10.75 -0.39
C ILE A 33 12.88 10.20 -0.49
N LEU A 34 12.61 9.02 0.10
CA LEU A 34 11.28 8.40 0.18
C LEU A 34 10.93 8.07 1.63
N GLN A 35 10.21 8.95 2.28
CA GLN A 35 9.74 8.74 3.66
C GLN A 35 8.50 7.84 3.66
N LEU A 36 8.45 6.87 4.58
CA LEU A 36 7.28 6.01 4.76
C LEU A 36 6.51 6.37 6.04
N ARG A 37 5.18 6.43 5.93
CA ARG A 37 4.26 6.67 7.05
C ARG A 37 3.14 5.63 7.06
N GLU A 38 2.90 4.98 8.19
CA GLU A 38 1.77 4.04 8.30
C GLU A 38 0.43 4.78 8.22
N ILE A 39 -0.49 4.22 7.44
CA ILE A 39 -1.91 4.58 7.40
C ILE A 39 -2.67 3.43 8.06
N PRO A 40 -3.15 3.58 9.31
CA PRO A 40 -3.87 2.53 10.03
C PRO A 40 -5.22 2.22 9.37
N ILE A 41 -5.61 0.93 9.37
CA ILE A 41 -6.89 0.46 8.83
C ILE A 41 -7.69 -0.39 9.81
N ASN A 42 -7.28 -0.49 11.07
CA ASN A 42 -7.77 -1.45 12.05
C ASN A 42 -9.07 -1.06 12.77
N GLU A 43 -9.44 0.22 12.77
CA GLU A 43 -10.58 0.72 13.55
C GLU A 43 -11.78 1.13 12.68
N LEU A 44 -11.72 0.86 11.39
CA LEU A 44 -12.77 1.22 10.45
C LEU A 44 -13.98 0.30 10.64
N PRO A 45 -15.21 0.83 10.87
CA PRO A 45 -16.42 0.02 10.78
C PRO A 45 -16.59 -0.53 9.36
N LEU A 46 -17.43 -1.54 9.17
CA LEU A 46 -17.77 -1.97 7.81
C LEU A 46 -18.46 -0.82 7.07
N TYR A 47 -17.95 -0.56 5.86
CA TYR A 47 -18.49 0.52 5.05
C TYR A 47 -19.92 0.20 4.60
N SER A 48 -20.80 1.21 4.72
CA SER A 48 -22.10 1.28 4.07
C SER A 48 -22.23 2.66 3.42
N TYR A 49 -22.89 2.75 2.27
CA TYR A 49 -23.16 4.03 1.62
C TYR A 49 -24.07 4.95 2.46
N ASP A 50 -24.74 4.43 3.47
CA ASP A 50 -25.53 5.22 4.44
C ASP A 50 -24.67 6.24 5.20
N TYR A 51 -23.36 5.99 5.30
CA TYR A 51 -22.40 6.91 5.92
C TYR A 51 -21.94 8.05 4.98
N ASP A 52 -22.28 8.01 3.71
CA ASP A 52 -21.79 8.99 2.73
C ASP A 52 -22.23 10.43 3.04
N ALA A 53 -23.38 10.60 3.69
CA ALA A 53 -23.88 11.90 4.10
C ALA A 53 -23.23 12.43 5.39
N ASP A 54 -22.82 11.53 6.29
CA ASP A 54 -22.16 11.86 7.56
C ASP A 54 -21.06 10.84 7.88
N TYR A 55 -19.88 11.09 7.37
CA TYR A 55 -18.71 10.22 7.53
C TYR A 55 -18.27 10.13 8.99
N PRO A 56 -18.08 8.91 9.55
CA PRO A 56 -17.57 8.75 10.90
C PRO A 56 -16.12 9.25 11.03
N PRO A 57 -15.66 9.57 12.25
CA PRO A 57 -14.31 10.10 12.49
C PRO A 57 -13.20 9.22 11.89
N GLU A 58 -13.34 7.89 11.97
CA GLU A 58 -12.37 6.92 11.47
C GLU A 58 -12.24 6.99 9.95
N GLY A 59 -13.37 7.12 9.24
CA GLY A 59 -13.39 7.29 7.78
C GLY A 59 -12.78 8.62 7.36
N ARG A 60 -13.05 9.72 8.09
CA ARG A 60 -12.41 11.03 7.86
C ARG A 60 -10.92 10.97 8.09
N ALA A 61 -10.47 10.40 9.20
CA ALA A 61 -9.05 10.25 9.53
C ALA A 61 -8.29 9.44 8.48
N LEU A 62 -8.88 8.35 7.95
CA LEU A 62 -8.31 7.59 6.85
C LEU A 62 -8.10 8.44 5.60
N LYS A 63 -9.12 9.21 5.20
CA LYS A 63 -9.04 10.07 4.00
C LYS A 63 -8.01 11.19 4.18
N GLU A 64 -7.92 11.80 5.35
CA GLU A 64 -6.94 12.81 5.71
C GLU A 64 -5.51 12.23 5.69
N ALA A 65 -5.31 11.02 6.24
CA ALA A 65 -4.04 10.34 6.19
C ALA A 65 -3.58 10.07 4.75
N ILE A 66 -4.50 9.63 3.86
CA ILE A 66 -4.19 9.44 2.44
C ILE A 66 -3.93 10.79 1.76
N ALA A 67 -4.67 11.83 2.07
CA ALA A 67 -4.45 13.15 1.49
C ALA A 67 -3.09 13.76 1.87
N SER A 68 -2.58 13.45 3.08
CA SER A 68 -1.32 13.99 3.61
C SER A 68 -0.06 13.37 2.99
N VAL A 69 -0.17 12.37 2.14
CA VAL A 69 0.95 11.66 1.50
C VAL A 69 0.92 11.77 -0.01
N ASP A 70 2.08 11.60 -0.63
CA ASP A 70 2.24 11.71 -2.08
C ASP A 70 1.85 10.43 -2.83
N ALA A 71 2.02 9.27 -2.20
CA ALA A 71 1.77 7.97 -2.81
C ALA A 71 1.26 6.97 -1.77
N VAL A 72 0.72 5.83 -2.21
CA VAL A 72 0.27 4.76 -1.32
C VAL A 72 0.93 3.44 -1.67
N LEU A 73 1.53 2.80 -0.67
CA LEU A 73 2.09 1.46 -0.74
C LEU A 73 1.17 0.45 -0.05
N PHE A 74 0.64 -0.50 -0.77
CA PHE A 74 -0.18 -1.57 -0.23
C PHE A 74 0.70 -2.79 0.09
N VAL A 75 0.77 -3.17 1.36
CA VAL A 75 1.53 -4.33 1.84
C VAL A 75 0.52 -5.39 2.30
N THR A 76 0.22 -6.36 1.43
CA THR A 76 -0.94 -7.23 1.62
C THR A 76 -0.62 -8.73 1.72
N PRO A 77 -1.20 -9.47 2.67
CA PRO A 77 -1.28 -10.92 2.57
C PRO A 77 -2.32 -11.31 1.51
N GLU A 78 -2.37 -12.61 1.25
CA GLU A 78 -3.41 -13.23 0.43
C GLU A 78 -4.35 -14.07 1.31
N TYR A 79 -5.64 -13.73 1.34
CA TYR A 79 -6.67 -14.49 2.03
C TYR A 79 -7.65 -15.07 1.00
N ASN A 80 -7.73 -16.40 0.95
CA ASN A 80 -8.67 -17.08 0.05
C ASN A 80 -8.55 -16.61 -1.42
N ARG A 81 -7.32 -16.47 -1.91
CA ARG A 81 -7.01 -16.00 -3.27
C ARG A 81 -7.47 -14.56 -3.57
N SER A 82 -7.59 -13.73 -2.55
CA SER A 82 -7.94 -12.31 -2.70
C SER A 82 -7.25 -11.46 -1.64
N ILE A 83 -7.56 -10.15 -1.64
CA ILE A 83 -7.12 -9.24 -0.59
C ILE A 83 -7.93 -9.48 0.70
N PRO A 84 -7.36 -9.17 1.88
CA PRO A 84 -8.10 -9.24 3.14
C PRO A 84 -9.31 -8.31 3.16
N GLY A 85 -10.38 -8.73 3.84
CA GLY A 85 -11.57 -7.92 4.01
C GLY A 85 -11.30 -6.55 4.65
N ALA A 86 -10.38 -6.48 5.62
CA ALA A 86 -9.99 -5.22 6.24
C ALA A 86 -9.36 -4.24 5.24
N LEU A 87 -8.51 -4.72 4.33
CA LEU A 87 -7.92 -3.88 3.28
C LEU A 87 -8.97 -3.43 2.27
N LYS A 88 -9.85 -4.35 1.86
CA LYS A 88 -10.95 -3.99 0.94
C LYS A 88 -11.87 -2.94 1.58
N ASN A 89 -12.21 -3.11 2.85
CA ASN A 89 -13.01 -2.16 3.60
C ASN A 89 -12.37 -0.77 3.66
N ALA A 90 -11.06 -0.69 3.93
CA ALA A 90 -10.33 0.58 3.92
C ALA A 90 -10.36 1.26 2.54
N ILE A 91 -10.26 0.48 1.46
CA ILE A 91 -10.35 1.02 0.09
C ILE A 91 -11.77 1.51 -0.19
N ASP A 92 -12.80 0.79 0.25
CA ASP A 92 -14.20 1.21 0.09
C ASP A 92 -14.46 2.54 0.82
N TRP A 93 -14.00 2.70 2.06
CA TRP A 93 -14.06 3.96 2.79
C TRP A 93 -13.34 5.09 2.07
N ALA A 94 -12.09 4.86 1.64
CA ALA A 94 -11.26 5.91 1.04
C ALA A 94 -11.73 6.35 -0.36
N SER A 95 -12.41 5.45 -1.10
CA SER A 95 -12.92 5.73 -2.44
C SER A 95 -14.30 6.41 -2.47
N ARG A 96 -14.94 6.59 -1.33
CA ARG A 96 -16.27 7.19 -1.15
C ARG A 96 -16.22 8.52 -0.37
N PRO A 97 -17.31 9.34 -0.40
CA PRO A 97 -18.49 9.26 -1.28
C PRO A 97 -18.11 9.31 -2.77
N TRP A 98 -19.08 8.98 -3.64
CA TRP A 98 -18.84 9.04 -5.08
C TRP A 98 -18.36 10.44 -5.52
N GLY A 99 -17.32 10.47 -6.36
CA GLY A 99 -16.69 11.72 -6.79
C GLY A 99 -15.62 12.26 -5.82
N LYS A 100 -15.43 11.64 -4.63
CA LYS A 100 -14.42 12.05 -3.62
C LYS A 100 -13.42 10.94 -3.32
N ASN A 101 -12.96 10.24 -4.35
CA ASN A 101 -12.02 9.14 -4.25
C ASN A 101 -10.61 9.64 -3.89
N SER A 102 -10.08 9.20 -2.74
CA SER A 102 -8.77 9.61 -2.22
C SER A 102 -7.58 9.01 -3.00
N PHE A 103 -7.81 7.98 -3.81
CA PHE A 103 -6.77 7.34 -4.61
C PHE A 103 -6.64 7.92 -6.03
N ALA A 104 -7.62 8.70 -6.47
CA ALA A 104 -7.61 9.23 -7.83
C ALA A 104 -6.32 10.04 -8.09
N ARG A 105 -5.59 9.64 -9.16
CA ARG A 105 -4.31 10.24 -9.59
C ARG A 105 -3.16 10.12 -8.58
N LYS A 106 -3.34 9.41 -7.46
CA LYS A 106 -2.30 9.17 -6.45
C LYS A 106 -1.49 7.92 -6.83
N PRO A 107 -0.16 8.04 -7.03
CA PRO A 107 0.68 6.90 -7.35
C PRO A 107 0.57 5.79 -6.32
N SER A 108 0.48 4.55 -6.75
CA SER A 108 0.38 3.39 -5.86
C SER A 108 1.33 2.28 -6.26
N ALA A 109 1.75 1.48 -5.28
CA ALA A 109 2.48 0.25 -5.48
C ALA A 109 1.94 -0.87 -4.59
N ILE A 110 2.15 -2.11 -4.98
CA ILE A 110 1.64 -3.29 -4.28
C ILE A 110 2.78 -4.28 -4.08
N ILE A 111 2.94 -4.74 -2.85
CA ILE A 111 3.87 -5.80 -2.47
C ILE A 111 3.22 -6.68 -1.40
N GLY A 112 3.65 -7.91 -1.28
CA GLY A 112 3.13 -8.78 -0.23
C GLY A 112 3.95 -10.01 -0.03
N THR A 113 3.72 -10.65 1.12
CA THR A 113 4.40 -11.88 1.49
C THR A 113 3.44 -12.88 2.12
N SER A 114 3.69 -14.16 1.87
CA SER A 114 3.02 -15.28 2.50
C SER A 114 3.99 -16.45 2.65
N PRO A 115 3.71 -17.44 3.52
CA PRO A 115 4.53 -18.65 3.61
C PRO A 115 4.40 -19.59 2.39
N GLY A 116 3.47 -19.32 1.49
CA GLY A 116 3.28 -20.10 0.27
C GLY A 116 4.13 -19.58 -0.89
N LYS A 117 4.60 -20.49 -1.76
CA LYS A 117 5.45 -20.18 -2.93
C LYS A 117 4.86 -19.15 -3.91
N ILE A 118 3.54 -19.03 -3.98
CA ILE A 118 2.87 -18.05 -4.83
C ILE A 118 3.05 -16.62 -4.26
N GLY A 119 3.52 -16.49 -3.02
CA GLY A 119 3.54 -15.20 -2.32
C GLY A 119 2.11 -14.69 -2.14
N THR A 120 1.81 -13.53 -2.68
CA THR A 120 0.47 -12.93 -2.69
C THR A 120 0.03 -12.53 -4.10
N ALA A 121 0.46 -13.30 -5.11
CA ALA A 121 0.30 -12.93 -6.52
C ALA A 121 -1.17 -12.75 -6.91
N VAL A 122 -2.06 -13.64 -6.47
CA VAL A 122 -3.49 -13.57 -6.83
C VAL A 122 -4.15 -12.37 -6.14
N ALA A 123 -3.87 -12.14 -4.87
CA ALA A 123 -4.38 -10.96 -4.15
C ALA A 123 -3.89 -9.66 -4.80
N GLN A 124 -2.63 -9.61 -5.22
CA GLN A 124 -2.08 -8.43 -5.89
C GLN A 124 -2.76 -8.18 -7.25
N GLN A 125 -3.09 -9.21 -8.03
CA GLN A 125 -3.84 -9.05 -9.28
C GLN A 125 -5.26 -8.52 -9.03
N HIS A 126 -5.95 -9.00 -8.01
CA HIS A 126 -7.25 -8.44 -7.63
C HIS A 126 -7.14 -6.97 -7.20
N LEU A 127 -6.11 -6.64 -6.43
CA LEU A 127 -5.88 -5.25 -5.99
C LEU A 127 -5.57 -4.31 -7.16
N ARG A 128 -4.82 -4.77 -8.18
CA ARG A 128 -4.57 -3.99 -9.41
C ARG A 128 -5.87 -3.59 -10.09
N SER A 129 -6.80 -4.52 -10.23
CA SER A 129 -8.13 -4.25 -10.82
C SER A 129 -8.92 -3.20 -10.01
N ILE A 130 -8.88 -3.30 -8.68
CA ILE A 130 -9.56 -2.36 -7.77
C ILE A 130 -8.95 -0.96 -7.90
N LEU A 131 -7.63 -0.85 -7.86
CA LEU A 131 -6.92 0.43 -7.94
C LEU A 131 -7.04 1.08 -9.32
N ALA A 132 -7.11 0.27 -10.40
CA ALA A 132 -7.40 0.76 -11.74
C ALA A 132 -8.79 1.43 -11.78
N PHE A 133 -9.81 0.80 -11.19
CA PHE A 133 -11.14 1.42 -11.06
C PHE A 133 -11.10 2.70 -10.22
N CYS A 134 -10.27 2.75 -9.18
CA CYS A 134 -10.04 3.94 -8.37
C CYS A 134 -9.21 5.03 -9.09
N ASN A 135 -8.84 4.85 -10.36
CA ASN A 135 -8.01 5.79 -11.12
C ASN A 135 -6.68 6.13 -10.41
N SER A 136 -6.11 5.14 -9.72
CA SER A 136 -4.79 5.25 -9.08
C SER A 136 -3.72 4.79 -10.06
N PRO A 137 -2.78 5.66 -10.49
CA PRO A 137 -1.62 5.22 -11.26
C PRO A 137 -0.86 4.15 -10.49
N LEU A 138 -0.63 2.99 -11.11
CA LEU A 138 -0.09 1.83 -10.42
C LEU A 138 1.29 1.43 -10.98
N MET A 139 2.25 1.22 -10.10
CA MET A 139 3.54 0.63 -10.44
C MET A 139 3.35 -0.84 -10.81
N ASN A 140 3.39 -1.15 -12.11
CA ASN A 140 3.18 -2.50 -12.63
C ASN A 140 4.47 -3.34 -12.73
N ALA A 141 5.60 -2.70 -12.78
CA ALA A 141 6.93 -3.28 -12.69
C ALA A 141 7.70 -2.51 -11.59
N ILE A 142 8.27 -3.16 -10.66
CA ILE A 142 8.60 -4.57 -10.45
C ILE A 142 7.43 -5.30 -9.76
N GLU A 143 7.11 -6.54 -10.15
CA GLU A 143 6.21 -7.39 -9.37
C GLU A 143 6.97 -8.00 -8.18
N ALA A 144 6.35 -8.02 -6.99
CA ALA A 144 6.98 -8.44 -5.75
C ALA A 144 6.13 -9.47 -4.98
N TYR A 145 6.36 -10.74 -5.27
CA TYR A 145 5.67 -11.89 -4.69
C TYR A 145 6.65 -12.65 -3.77
N ILE A 146 6.62 -12.31 -2.47
CA ILE A 146 7.64 -12.79 -1.54
C ILE A 146 7.16 -14.06 -0.83
N GLU A 147 7.89 -15.19 -1.02
CA GLU A 147 7.77 -16.37 -0.16
C GLU A 147 8.46 -16.07 1.18
N PHE A 148 7.72 -16.09 2.26
CA PHE A 148 8.26 -15.85 3.59
C PHE A 148 8.77 -17.17 4.21
N THR A 149 10.07 -17.35 4.24
CA THR A 149 10.69 -18.45 4.98
C THR A 149 10.97 -18.05 6.44
N PRO A 150 10.97 -18.99 7.40
CA PRO A 150 11.30 -18.68 8.79
C PRO A 150 12.63 -17.93 8.92
N GLY A 151 12.61 -16.80 9.60
CA GLY A 151 13.81 -15.97 9.79
C GLY A 151 14.14 -15.00 8.67
N LEU A 152 13.44 -15.00 7.52
CA LEU A 152 13.72 -14.12 6.39
C LEU A 152 13.71 -12.62 6.76
N ILE A 153 12.78 -12.21 7.60
CA ILE A 153 12.69 -10.84 8.12
C ILE A 153 12.43 -10.93 9.64
N THR A 154 13.24 -10.24 10.41
CA THR A 154 13.12 -10.16 11.86
C THR A 154 11.91 -9.33 12.30
N ASP A 155 11.58 -9.33 13.58
CA ASP A 155 10.44 -8.58 14.12
C ASP A 155 10.60 -7.06 13.97
N ASP A 156 11.83 -6.55 13.95
CA ASP A 156 12.17 -5.14 13.76
C ASP A 156 12.44 -4.77 12.28
N GLY A 157 12.30 -5.73 11.37
CA GLY A 157 12.36 -5.49 9.91
C GLY A 157 13.76 -5.64 9.31
N GLU A 158 14.72 -6.29 9.96
CA GLU A 158 15.97 -6.66 9.35
C GLU A 158 15.77 -7.83 8.37
N VAL A 159 16.28 -7.70 7.15
CA VAL A 159 16.25 -8.77 6.14
C VAL A 159 17.53 -9.58 6.23
N THR A 160 17.42 -10.88 6.46
CA THR A 160 18.56 -11.76 6.74
C THR A 160 19.20 -12.39 5.51
N VAL A 161 18.58 -12.22 4.34
CA VAL A 161 19.04 -12.79 3.06
C VAL A 161 19.39 -11.65 2.11
N ASP A 162 20.65 -11.52 1.73
CA ASP A 162 21.18 -10.40 0.94
C ASP A 162 20.45 -10.19 -0.38
N THR A 163 20.15 -11.26 -1.12
CA THR A 163 19.43 -11.15 -2.40
C THR A 163 18.00 -10.62 -2.22
N THR A 164 17.35 -10.96 -1.12
CA THR A 164 16.03 -10.40 -0.77
C THR A 164 16.16 -8.94 -0.35
N GLN A 165 17.17 -8.61 0.43
CA GLN A 165 17.43 -7.23 0.85
C GLN A 165 17.67 -6.32 -0.36
N GLU A 166 18.53 -6.74 -1.28
CA GLU A 166 18.82 -6.02 -2.53
C GLU A 166 17.56 -5.85 -3.39
N PHE A 167 16.76 -6.91 -3.52
CA PHE A 167 15.49 -6.86 -4.26
C PHE A 167 14.52 -5.84 -3.66
N LEU A 168 14.32 -5.87 -2.34
CA LEU A 168 13.42 -4.95 -1.65
C LEU A 168 13.93 -3.50 -1.70
N ALA A 169 15.25 -3.28 -1.56
CA ALA A 169 15.84 -1.96 -1.70
C ALA A 169 15.65 -1.41 -3.13
N ASN A 170 15.84 -2.25 -4.16
CA ASN A 170 15.59 -1.87 -5.54
C ASN A 170 14.10 -1.58 -5.79
N TYR A 171 13.19 -2.39 -5.23
CA TYR A 171 11.75 -2.14 -5.32
C TYR A 171 11.39 -0.74 -4.78
N MET A 172 11.96 -0.32 -3.65
CA MET A 172 11.71 1.00 -3.07
C MET A 172 12.30 2.14 -3.90
N LYS A 173 13.48 1.94 -4.53
CA LYS A 173 14.06 2.90 -5.48
C LYS A 173 13.17 3.09 -6.72
N GLU A 174 12.66 1.97 -7.27
CA GLU A 174 11.76 2.02 -8.43
C GLU A 174 10.41 2.64 -8.06
N PHE A 175 9.91 2.41 -6.84
CA PHE A 175 8.70 3.09 -6.38
C PHE A 175 8.90 4.61 -6.30
N HIS A 176 10.02 5.10 -5.76
CA HIS A 176 10.34 6.52 -5.78
C HIS A 176 10.37 7.07 -7.22
N ALA A 177 11.10 6.41 -8.12
CA ALA A 177 11.18 6.82 -9.52
C ALA A 177 9.82 6.80 -10.23
N PHE A 178 8.95 5.85 -9.87
CA PHE A 178 7.57 5.80 -10.38
C PHE A 178 6.75 7.00 -9.91
N ILE A 179 6.82 7.37 -8.63
CA ILE A 179 6.13 8.56 -8.09
C ILE A 179 6.56 9.81 -8.86
N GLU A 180 7.86 9.97 -9.08
CA GLU A 180 8.42 11.10 -9.82
C GLU A 180 7.86 11.16 -11.26
N ARG A 181 7.88 10.03 -11.99
CA ARG A 181 7.31 9.94 -13.36
C ARG A 181 5.82 10.27 -13.40
N VAL A 182 5.04 9.80 -12.42
CA VAL A 182 3.61 10.11 -12.36
C VAL A 182 3.39 11.60 -12.17
N TYR A 183 4.11 12.26 -11.27
CA TYR A 183 3.93 13.69 -11.03
C TYR A 183 4.52 14.58 -12.12
N MET A 184 5.43 14.10 -12.94
CA MET A 184 5.82 14.77 -14.17
C MET A 184 4.68 14.81 -15.19
N ALA A 185 3.91 13.71 -15.30
CA ALA A 185 2.79 13.60 -16.25
C ALA A 185 1.46 14.13 -15.68
N LEU A 186 1.26 14.03 -14.38
CA LEU A 186 0.05 14.39 -13.65
C LEU A 186 0.41 15.24 -12.43
N PRO A 187 0.69 16.55 -12.62
CA PRO A 187 1.09 17.43 -11.52
C PRO A 187 0.08 17.41 -10.36
N ARG A 188 0.59 17.58 -9.13
CA ARG A 188 -0.24 17.65 -7.91
C ARG A 188 -1.25 18.79 -8.02
N GLY A 189 -2.49 18.55 -7.61
CA GLY A 189 -3.54 19.56 -7.58
C GLY A 189 -4.09 19.96 -8.94
N ALA A 190 -3.66 19.34 -10.04
CA ALA A 190 -4.31 19.57 -11.33
C ALA A 190 -5.73 18.96 -11.31
N GLU A 191 -6.73 19.81 -11.53
CA GLU A 191 -8.12 19.39 -11.71
C GLU A 191 -8.32 18.68 -13.05
N TYR A 192 -9.41 17.88 -13.17
CA TYR A 192 -9.84 17.29 -14.42
C TYR A 192 -10.41 18.35 -15.36
#